data_d3f966c23df9a1b2b62ace8128048603
#
_entry.id   d3f966c23df9a1b2b62ace8128048603
#
_cell.length_a   1.000
_cell.length_b   1.000
_cell.length_c   1.000
_cell.angle_alpha   90.00
_cell.angle_beta   90.00
_cell.angle_gamma   90.00
#
_symmetry.space_group_name_H-M   'P 1'
#
loop_
_entity.id
_entity.type
_entity.pdbx_description
1 polymer ?
#
loop_
_entity_poly.entity_id
_entity_poly.type
_entity_poly.pdbx_seq_one_letter_code
_entity_poly.pdbx_strand_id
1 'polypeptide(L)'
;MLHTGRESFIRIDSEETCAAFLEDLCTRKEVEQMAQRLRAAKLLAEGMTYSQVIEQTNISSATLSRVSRCVQYGQGYRQFVGQEE
;
A
#
# COMPACT_ATOMS: atom_id res chain seq x y z
N MET A 1 -8.74 15.11 13.74
CA MET A 1 -7.60 14.22 13.69
C MET A 1 -7.41 13.58 12.31
N LEU A 2 -8.42 12.88 11.79
CA LEU A 2 -8.33 12.34 10.44
C LEU A 2 -8.16 13.43 9.39
N HIS A 3 -8.79 14.56 9.65
CA HIS A 3 -8.72 15.70 8.74
C HIS A 3 -7.30 16.22 8.64
N THR A 4 -6.64 16.37 9.78
CA THR A 4 -5.26 16.84 9.82
C THR A 4 -4.34 15.89 9.06
N GLY A 5 -4.54 14.57 9.22
CA GLY A 5 -3.75 13.60 8.51
C GLY A 5 -3.87 13.72 7.02
N ARG A 6 -5.10 13.84 6.53
CA ARG A 6 -5.33 13.96 5.10
C ARG A 6 -4.71 15.23 4.53
N GLU A 7 -4.81 16.33 5.25
CA GLU A 7 -4.23 17.58 4.79
C GLU A 7 -2.72 17.48 4.67
N SER A 8 -2.08 16.82 5.63
CA SER A 8 -0.64 16.66 5.58
C SER A 8 -0.22 15.83 4.39
N PHE A 9 -0.92 14.74 4.12
CA PHE A 9 -0.55 13.87 3.00
C PHE A 9 -0.74 14.56 1.66
N ILE A 10 -1.75 15.39 1.53
CA ILE A 10 -1.99 16.11 0.28
C ILE A 10 -0.81 17.02 -0.07
N ARG A 11 -0.06 17.49 0.92
CA ARG A 11 1.04 18.41 0.69
C ARG A 11 2.32 17.75 0.25
N ILE A 12 2.36 16.42 0.22
CA ILE A 12 3.54 15.71 -0.24
C ILE A 12 3.65 15.88 -1.76
N ASP A 13 4.81 16.38 -2.22
CA ASP A 13 4.98 16.68 -3.63
C ASP A 13 6.24 16.09 -4.25
N SER A 14 6.99 15.29 -3.52
CA SER A 14 8.19 14.67 -4.08
C SER A 14 8.51 13.40 -3.30
N GLU A 15 9.36 12.57 -3.91
CA GLU A 15 9.80 11.36 -3.24
C GLU A 15 10.58 11.66 -1.97
N GLU A 16 11.44 12.68 -2.03
CA GLU A 16 12.24 13.04 -0.87
C GLU A 16 11.37 13.51 0.28
N THR A 17 10.39 14.34 -0.02
CA THR A 17 9.48 14.83 1.00
C THR A 17 8.67 13.69 1.59
N CYS A 18 8.22 12.80 0.74
CA CYS A 18 7.43 11.65 1.19
C CYS A 18 8.27 10.76 2.11
N ALA A 19 9.48 10.44 1.71
CA ALA A 19 10.35 9.58 2.50
C ALA A 19 10.65 10.20 3.86
N ALA A 20 10.96 11.48 3.88
CA ALA A 20 11.27 12.17 5.12
C ALA A 20 10.07 12.19 6.05
N PHE A 21 8.89 12.45 5.50
CA PHE A 21 7.68 12.49 6.29
C PHE A 21 7.35 11.13 6.90
N LEU A 22 7.46 10.09 6.09
CA LEU A 22 7.17 8.74 6.56
C LEU A 22 8.19 8.29 7.60
N GLU A 23 9.45 8.69 7.45
CA GLU A 23 10.48 8.36 8.42
C GLU A 23 10.16 8.92 9.81
N ASP A 24 9.61 10.12 9.84
CA ASP A 24 9.25 10.73 11.12
C ASP A 24 7.93 10.21 11.66
N LEU A 25 6.98 9.97 10.77
CA LEU A 25 5.63 9.59 11.16
C LEU A 25 5.52 8.13 11.58
N CYS A 26 6.25 7.27 10.90
CA CYS A 26 6.12 5.81 11.05
C CYS A 26 7.40 5.17 11.55
N THR A 27 7.25 4.02 12.19
CA THR A 27 8.43 3.19 12.45
C THR A 27 8.85 2.55 11.14
N ARG A 28 10.11 2.07 11.12
CA ARG A 28 10.61 1.37 9.95
C ARG A 28 9.73 0.17 9.62
N LYS A 29 9.31 -0.56 10.64
CA LYS A 29 8.47 -1.74 10.42
C LYS A 29 7.14 -1.36 9.81
N GLU A 30 6.56 -0.25 10.25
CA GLU A 30 5.29 0.21 9.68
C GLU A 30 5.44 0.57 8.21
N VAL A 31 6.54 1.23 7.85
CA VAL A 31 6.78 1.55 6.44
C VAL A 31 6.94 0.29 5.62
N GLU A 32 7.67 -0.69 6.15
CA GLU A 32 7.86 -1.95 5.45
C GLU A 32 6.54 -2.69 5.26
N GLN A 33 5.67 -2.64 6.26
CA GLN A 33 4.37 -3.29 6.15
C GLN A 33 3.49 -2.61 5.13
N MET A 34 3.53 -1.29 5.08
CA MET A 34 2.78 -0.56 4.05
C MET A 34 3.29 -0.91 2.66
N ALA A 35 4.60 -0.96 2.50
CA ALA A 35 5.18 -1.32 1.21
C ALA A 35 4.79 -2.74 0.81
N GLN A 36 4.75 -3.65 1.78
CA GLN A 36 4.36 -5.03 1.53
C GLN A 36 2.92 -5.10 1.03
N ARG A 37 2.02 -4.34 1.66
CA ARG A 37 0.63 -4.33 1.23
C ARG A 37 0.45 -3.73 -0.15
N LEU A 38 1.19 -2.66 -0.44
CA LEU A 38 1.12 -2.05 -1.76
C LEU A 38 1.63 -3.00 -2.84
N ARG A 39 2.72 -3.69 -2.54
CA ARG A 39 3.25 -4.65 -3.50
C ARG A 39 2.28 -5.79 -3.73
N ALA A 40 1.67 -6.28 -2.65
CA ALA A 40 0.69 -7.35 -2.79
C ALA A 40 -0.50 -6.91 -3.62
N ALA A 41 -0.97 -5.68 -3.42
CA ALA A 41 -2.08 -5.15 -4.20
C ALA A 41 -1.74 -5.09 -5.68
N LYS A 42 -0.52 -4.66 -5.98
CA LYS A 42 -0.08 -4.58 -7.37
C LYS A 42 -0.03 -5.95 -8.02
N LEU A 43 0.52 -6.93 -7.31
CA LEU A 43 0.61 -8.29 -7.85
C LEU A 43 -0.77 -8.91 -8.07
N LEU A 44 -1.69 -8.65 -7.15
CA LEU A 44 -3.06 -9.12 -7.34
C LEU A 44 -3.70 -8.48 -8.55
N ALA A 45 -3.47 -7.20 -8.75
CA ALA A 45 -4.01 -6.50 -9.91
C ALA A 45 -3.45 -7.04 -11.21
N GLU A 46 -2.25 -7.59 -11.16
CA GLU A 46 -1.62 -8.21 -12.32
C GLU A 46 -2.11 -9.63 -12.59
N GLY A 47 -2.95 -10.15 -11.71
CA GLY A 47 -3.54 -11.46 -11.93
C GLY A 47 -2.89 -12.61 -11.19
N MET A 48 -1.98 -12.33 -10.28
CA MET A 48 -1.33 -13.41 -9.54
C MET A 48 -2.29 -14.05 -8.55
N THR A 49 -2.08 -15.33 -8.29
CA THR A 49 -2.86 -16.04 -7.28
C THR A 49 -2.40 -15.65 -5.89
N TYR A 50 -3.26 -15.93 -4.90
CA TYR A 50 -2.91 -15.67 -3.50
C TYR A 50 -1.59 -16.38 -3.13
N SER A 51 -1.47 -17.65 -3.52
CA SER A 51 -0.25 -18.40 -3.19
C SER A 51 0.99 -17.73 -3.74
N GLN A 52 0.91 -17.26 -4.97
CA GLN A 52 2.04 -16.59 -5.60
C GLN A 52 2.39 -15.28 -4.89
N VAL A 53 1.38 -14.52 -4.51
CA VAL A 53 1.61 -13.25 -3.83
C VAL A 53 2.25 -13.49 -2.46
N ILE A 54 1.74 -14.48 -1.72
CA ILE A 54 2.30 -14.80 -0.40
C ILE A 54 3.77 -15.21 -0.55
N GLU A 55 4.05 -16.02 -1.55
CA GLU A 55 5.42 -16.48 -1.77
C GLU A 55 6.36 -15.32 -2.05
N GLN A 56 5.90 -14.34 -2.81
CA GLN A 56 6.78 -13.24 -3.21
C GLN A 56 6.89 -12.13 -2.17
N THR A 57 5.88 -11.97 -1.32
CA THR A 57 5.85 -10.83 -0.41
C THR A 57 5.96 -11.21 1.06
N ASN A 58 5.77 -12.48 1.39
CA ASN A 58 5.70 -12.94 2.79
C ASN A 58 4.56 -12.34 3.58
N ILE A 59 3.55 -11.81 2.89
CA ILE A 59 2.39 -11.24 3.55
C ILE A 59 1.57 -12.37 4.18
N SER A 60 0.95 -12.10 5.32
CA SER A 60 0.08 -13.11 5.93
C SER A 60 -1.20 -13.24 5.12
N SER A 61 -1.81 -14.43 5.19
CA SER A 61 -3.03 -14.66 4.42
C SER A 61 -4.16 -13.75 4.90
N ALA A 62 -4.21 -13.46 6.20
CA ALA A 62 -5.24 -12.57 6.72
C ALA A 62 -5.09 -11.17 6.16
N THR A 63 -3.87 -10.65 6.14
CA THR A 63 -3.62 -9.33 5.58
C THR A 63 -3.90 -9.32 4.09
N LEU A 64 -3.50 -10.38 3.39
CA LEU A 64 -3.74 -10.46 1.95
C LEU A 64 -5.22 -10.47 1.63
N SER A 65 -6.04 -11.16 2.43
CA SER A 65 -7.48 -11.16 2.22
C SER A 65 -8.04 -9.74 2.31
N ARG A 66 -7.56 -8.97 3.29
CA ARG A 66 -8.00 -7.59 3.42
C ARG A 66 -7.55 -6.75 2.22
N VAL A 67 -6.31 -6.92 1.80
CA VAL A 67 -5.79 -6.19 0.64
C VAL A 67 -6.61 -6.52 -0.60
N SER A 68 -6.89 -7.79 -0.79
CA SER A 68 -7.66 -8.23 -1.96
C SER A 68 -9.05 -7.59 -1.98
N ARG A 69 -9.70 -7.55 -0.82
CA ARG A 69 -11.01 -6.92 -0.74
C ARG A 69 -10.95 -5.44 -1.08
N CYS A 70 -9.93 -4.76 -0.60
CA CYS A 70 -9.77 -3.34 -0.89
C CYS A 70 -9.44 -3.09 -2.35
N VAL A 71 -8.66 -3.98 -2.97
CA VAL A 71 -8.37 -3.85 -4.39
C VAL A 71 -9.65 -4.02 -5.22
N GLN A 72 -10.51 -4.96 -4.81
CA GLN A 72 -11.73 -5.23 -5.58
C GLN A 72 -12.80 -4.18 -5.35
N TYR A 73 -12.97 -3.73 -4.14
CA TYR A 73 -14.12 -2.91 -3.78
C TYR A 73 -13.78 -1.53 -3.26
N GLY A 74 -12.53 -1.31 -2.82
CA GLY A 74 -12.13 -0.02 -2.34
C GLY A 74 -11.85 0.93 -3.49
N GLN A 75 -11.61 2.18 -3.16
CA GLN A 75 -11.31 3.19 -4.17
C GLN A 75 -9.88 3.67 -4.16
N GLY A 76 -9.19 3.53 -3.01
CA GLY A 76 -7.83 4.03 -2.89
C GLY A 76 -6.84 3.27 -3.76
N TYR A 77 -6.82 1.96 -3.61
CA TYR A 77 -5.88 1.15 -4.39
C TYR A 77 -6.12 1.30 -5.89
N ARG A 78 -7.35 1.43 -6.31
CA ARG A 78 -7.67 1.54 -7.74
C ARG A 78 -7.00 2.72 -8.39
N GLN A 79 -6.80 3.79 -7.64
CA GLN A 79 -6.24 5.00 -8.20
C GLN A 79 -4.73 4.89 -8.42
N PHE A 80 -4.07 3.97 -7.72
CA PHE A 80 -2.61 3.89 -7.76
C PHE A 80 -2.09 2.55 -8.21
N VAL A 81 -2.91 1.51 -8.15
CA VAL A 81 -2.50 0.15 -8.48
C VAL A 81 -3.20 -0.27 -9.77
N GLY A 82 -2.42 -0.82 -10.68
CA GLY A 82 -2.97 -1.27 -11.94
C GLY A 82 -3.08 -0.20 -13.00
N GLN A 83 -2.60 0.99 -12.71
CA GLN A 83 -2.62 2.09 -13.65
C GLN A 83 -1.25 2.47 -14.16
N GLU A 84 -0.27 1.70 -13.84
CA GLU A 84 1.10 1.99 -14.26
C GLU A 84 1.34 1.29 -15.56
N GLU A 85 0.90 1.86 -16.59
CA GLU A 85 1.11 1.26 -17.90
C GLU A 85 2.30 1.85 -18.62
#